data_ebb9a36026eef525127ad055ce318ed7
#
_entry.id   ebb9a36026eef525127ad055ce318ed7
#
_cell.length_a   1.000
_cell.length_b   1.000
_cell.length_c   1.000
_cell.angle_alpha   90.00
_cell.angle_beta   90.00
_cell.angle_gamma   90.00
#
_symmetry.space_group_name_H-M   'P 1'
#
loop_
_entity.id
_entity.type
_entity.pdbx_description
1 polymer ?
#
loop_
_entity_poly.entity_id
_entity_poly.type
_entity_poly.pdbx_seq_one_letter_code
_entity_poly.pdbx_strand_id
1 'polypeptide(L)'
;MSTRQDPVDLLPTVSIVIPVHNGGNSFRKCLASVQAFVPSGVEVIVVVDGGSDDSAKVAEQAGVKVIKRPTAGGPAQARNLGARFAKGEILFFIDADVTLNAATLPQVATAFTEPNLAALIGSYDDAPGAPNFLAQYKNLFHHYTHQTAAEEASTFWGACGAIRRDVFWEIGGFDEGYRYPSVEDIELGYRLKRAGYRIRLYKSIQVKHLKRWEALSLLRAEFFYRALPWTELIWRDREFVNDLNLKLSSRISLILTYGLLVTLVTLWWWPLAGVAGGLAIGLLWLNWPVYRFFHQKRGFWFALCTIPWHWFYFLYSGLAFAIGTMRYHLLHWFGPTSTAS
;
A
#
# COMPACT_ATOMS: atom_id res chain seq x y z
N MET A 1 -10.07 -5.81 49.58
CA MET A 1 -10.73 -4.97 48.56
C MET A 1 -9.93 -5.14 47.28
N SER A 2 -10.43 -5.99 46.37
CA SER A 2 -9.82 -6.16 45.05
C SER A 2 -10.36 -5.04 44.14
N THR A 3 -9.52 -4.08 43.79
CA THR A 3 -9.86 -3.07 42.78
C THR A 3 -9.99 -3.78 41.44
N ARG A 4 -11.24 -3.94 40.96
CA ARG A 4 -11.48 -4.28 39.57
C ARG A 4 -10.82 -3.19 38.72
N GLN A 5 -9.72 -3.53 38.05
CA GLN A 5 -9.18 -2.73 36.95
C GLN A 5 -10.24 -2.70 35.84
N ASP A 6 -10.60 -1.50 35.40
CA ASP A 6 -11.51 -1.33 34.26
C ASP A 6 -10.90 -1.95 33.01
N PRO A 7 -11.71 -2.62 32.14
CA PRO A 7 -11.20 -3.27 30.91
C PRO A 7 -10.46 -2.32 29.94
N VAL A 8 -10.58 -1.00 30.14
CA VAL A 8 -9.88 0.04 29.34
C VAL A 8 -8.38 0.07 29.65
N ASP A 9 -7.94 -0.35 30.84
CA ASP A 9 -6.51 -0.35 31.24
C ASP A 9 -5.71 -1.54 30.62
N LEU A 10 -6.37 -2.43 29.86
CA LEU A 10 -5.75 -3.61 29.28
C LEU A 10 -5.40 -3.44 27.78
N LEU A 11 -5.79 -2.33 27.13
CA LEU A 11 -5.46 -2.10 25.74
C LEU A 11 -4.06 -1.46 25.62
N PRO A 12 -3.22 -1.93 24.66
CA PRO A 12 -1.91 -1.35 24.43
C PRO A 12 -2.02 0.11 23.96
N THR A 13 -1.09 0.92 24.42
CA THR A 13 -1.02 2.33 24.03
C THR A 13 -0.60 2.47 22.58
N VAL A 14 -1.23 3.40 21.85
CA VAL A 14 -0.99 3.61 20.40
C VAL A 14 -0.42 5.01 20.17
N SER A 15 0.65 5.12 19.37
CA SER A 15 1.09 6.37 18.77
C SER A 15 0.80 6.38 17.28
N ILE A 16 0.07 7.38 16.79
CA ILE A 16 -0.21 7.56 15.36
C ILE A 16 0.90 8.39 14.74
N VAL A 17 1.48 7.90 13.65
CA VAL A 17 2.56 8.58 12.91
C VAL A 17 2.09 8.90 11.49
N ILE A 18 2.12 10.19 11.13
CA ILE A 18 1.63 10.73 9.85
C ILE A 18 2.78 11.45 9.14
N PRO A 19 3.43 10.84 8.14
CA PRO A 19 4.38 11.56 7.29
C PRO A 19 3.60 12.45 6.32
N VAL A 20 4.03 13.70 6.14
CA VAL A 20 3.41 14.63 5.18
C VAL A 20 4.45 15.40 4.39
N HIS A 21 4.25 15.46 3.07
CA HIS A 21 4.99 16.30 2.15
C HIS A 21 4.02 16.98 1.19
N ASN A 22 3.84 18.31 1.32
CA ASN A 22 2.89 19.08 0.52
C ASN A 22 1.48 18.46 0.52
N GLY A 23 0.91 18.27 1.73
CA GLY A 23 -0.32 17.48 1.92
C GLY A 23 -1.61 18.18 1.49
N GLY A 24 -1.60 19.53 1.42
CA GLY A 24 -2.71 20.34 0.93
C GLY A 24 -4.05 20.01 1.58
N ASN A 25 -5.11 19.98 0.77
CA ASN A 25 -6.47 19.75 1.26
C ASN A 25 -6.70 18.30 1.75
N SER A 26 -6.00 17.31 1.21
CA SER A 26 -6.11 15.92 1.66
C SER A 26 -5.61 15.79 3.09
N PHE A 27 -4.49 16.41 3.42
CA PHE A 27 -3.95 16.40 4.77
C PHE A 27 -4.86 17.13 5.78
N ARG A 28 -5.49 18.24 5.39
CA ARG A 28 -6.50 18.90 6.25
C ARG A 28 -7.65 17.96 6.59
N LYS A 29 -8.15 17.20 5.62
CA LYS A 29 -9.20 16.20 5.84
C LYS A 29 -8.71 15.03 6.70
N CYS A 30 -7.47 14.59 6.50
CA CYS A 30 -6.83 13.57 7.35
C CYS A 30 -6.83 14.04 8.82
N LEU A 31 -6.28 15.22 9.11
CA LEU A 31 -6.25 15.76 10.47
C LEU A 31 -7.64 15.99 11.06
N ALA A 32 -8.59 16.47 10.27
CA ALA A 32 -9.96 16.62 10.73
C ALA A 32 -10.57 15.28 11.17
N SER A 33 -10.28 14.19 10.45
CA SER A 33 -10.71 12.85 10.85
C SER A 33 -9.99 12.34 12.11
N VAL A 34 -8.72 12.67 12.27
CA VAL A 34 -7.96 12.37 13.51
C VAL A 34 -8.58 13.10 14.69
N GLN A 35 -8.85 14.41 14.58
CA GLN A 35 -9.50 15.20 15.63
C GLN A 35 -10.89 14.68 15.98
N ALA A 36 -11.64 14.19 14.99
CA ALA A 36 -13.00 13.69 15.19
C ALA A 36 -13.08 12.30 15.84
N PHE A 37 -12.12 11.41 15.55
CA PHE A 37 -12.23 10.00 15.88
C PHE A 37 -11.12 9.44 16.76
N VAL A 38 -10.07 10.22 17.04
CA VAL A 38 -8.99 9.82 17.92
C VAL A 38 -9.16 10.50 19.28
N PRO A 39 -9.21 9.75 20.40
CA PRO A 39 -9.32 10.32 21.73
C PRO A 39 -8.14 11.27 22.06
N SER A 40 -8.40 12.32 22.81
CA SER A 40 -7.41 13.37 23.15
C SER A 40 -6.17 12.87 23.91
N GLY A 41 -6.24 11.70 24.53
CA GLY A 41 -5.09 11.08 25.22
C GLY A 41 -4.14 10.27 24.31
N VAL A 42 -4.51 10.05 23.05
CA VAL A 42 -3.70 9.29 22.09
C VAL A 42 -2.62 10.19 21.47
N GLU A 43 -1.39 9.72 21.45
CA GLU A 43 -0.28 10.46 20.86
C GLU A 43 -0.40 10.47 19.32
N VAL A 44 -0.41 11.68 18.74
CA VAL A 44 -0.40 11.88 17.28
C VAL A 44 0.84 12.69 16.92
N ILE A 45 1.65 12.14 16.02
CA ILE A 45 2.92 12.72 15.57
C ILE A 45 2.84 12.94 14.06
N VAL A 46 2.91 14.20 13.66
CA VAL A 46 3.01 14.59 12.25
C VAL A 46 4.46 14.92 11.94
N VAL A 47 5.00 14.26 10.93
CA VAL A 47 6.35 14.54 10.42
C VAL A 47 6.23 15.25 9.08
N VAL A 48 6.54 16.55 9.10
CA VAL A 48 6.59 17.40 7.89
C VAL A 48 7.94 17.18 7.20
N ASP A 49 7.93 16.41 6.12
CA ASP A 49 9.13 15.99 5.40
C ASP A 49 9.51 16.99 4.30
N GLY A 50 10.04 18.13 4.69
CA GLY A 50 10.26 19.25 3.77
C GLY A 50 8.93 19.80 3.24
N GLY A 51 8.96 20.37 2.04
CA GLY A 51 7.77 20.93 1.40
C GLY A 51 7.68 22.44 1.56
N SER A 52 6.77 23.04 0.76
CA SER A 52 6.60 24.50 0.67
C SER A 52 5.18 24.95 0.99
N ASP A 53 4.26 24.00 1.28
CA ASP A 53 2.88 24.35 1.64
C ASP A 53 2.72 24.60 3.16
N ASP A 54 1.50 24.89 3.58
CA ASP A 54 1.18 25.17 4.97
C ASP A 54 0.93 23.97 5.86
N SER A 55 1.32 22.76 5.45
CA SER A 55 1.08 21.51 6.22
C SER A 55 1.59 21.61 7.65
N ALA A 56 2.76 22.22 7.88
CA ALA A 56 3.29 22.40 9.23
C ALA A 56 2.35 23.27 10.10
N LYS A 57 1.90 24.41 9.58
CA LYS A 57 0.99 25.32 10.29
C LYS A 57 -0.34 24.64 10.59
N VAL A 58 -0.87 23.88 9.63
CA VAL A 58 -2.13 23.15 9.79
C VAL A 58 -2.01 22.10 10.90
N ALA A 59 -0.89 21.36 10.97
CA ALA A 59 -0.64 20.37 12.02
C ALA A 59 -0.49 21.02 13.40
N GLU A 60 0.23 22.15 13.49
CA GLU A 60 0.38 22.94 14.74
C GLU A 60 -0.97 23.44 15.24
N GLN A 61 -1.81 23.96 14.36
CA GLN A 61 -3.16 24.42 14.68
C GLN A 61 -4.09 23.28 15.14
N ALA A 62 -3.86 22.05 14.66
CA ALA A 62 -4.57 20.86 15.11
C ALA A 62 -4.14 20.39 16.52
N GLY A 63 -3.12 20.98 17.12
CA GLY A 63 -2.65 20.65 18.47
C GLY A 63 -1.92 19.31 18.56
N VAL A 64 -1.47 18.74 17.44
CA VAL A 64 -0.70 17.50 17.39
C VAL A 64 0.80 17.78 17.51
N LYS A 65 1.58 16.76 17.88
CA LYS A 65 3.04 16.88 17.91
C LYS A 65 3.60 16.97 16.49
N VAL A 66 4.31 18.06 16.20
CA VAL A 66 4.88 18.33 14.87
C VAL A 66 6.40 18.22 14.90
N ILE A 67 6.95 17.44 13.97
CA ILE A 67 8.39 17.33 13.73
C ILE A 67 8.64 17.82 12.31
N LYS A 68 9.52 18.82 12.15
CA LYS A 68 9.84 19.41 10.85
C LYS A 68 11.21 18.96 10.39
N ARG A 69 11.29 18.54 9.15
CA ARG A 69 12.56 18.29 8.44
C ARG A 69 12.81 19.41 7.45
N PRO A 70 14.04 19.94 7.35
CA PRO A 70 14.33 21.03 6.42
C PRO A 70 14.27 20.59 4.96
N THR A 71 14.62 19.32 4.68
CA THR A 71 14.66 18.73 3.34
C THR A 71 13.87 17.42 3.31
N ALA A 72 13.20 17.15 2.20
CA ALA A 72 12.49 15.91 1.98
C ALA A 72 13.47 14.73 1.90
N GLY A 73 13.19 13.68 2.62
CA GLY A 73 13.95 12.43 2.61
C GLY A 73 13.12 11.21 2.25
N GLY A 74 11.82 11.42 2.04
CA GLY A 74 10.87 10.37 1.68
C GLY A 74 10.14 9.75 2.87
N PRO A 75 9.09 8.96 2.58
CA PRO A 75 8.19 8.45 3.61
C PRO A 75 8.86 7.50 4.61
N ALA A 76 9.85 6.72 4.19
CA ALA A 76 10.61 5.83 5.07
C ALA A 76 11.31 6.61 6.18
N GLN A 77 12.07 7.65 5.81
CA GLN A 77 12.77 8.51 6.79
C GLN A 77 11.79 9.27 7.67
N ALA A 78 10.70 9.76 7.11
CA ALA A 78 9.69 10.50 7.87
C ALA A 78 8.98 9.58 8.88
N ARG A 79 8.60 8.36 8.49
CA ARG A 79 7.98 7.39 9.40
C ARG A 79 8.95 6.94 10.50
N ASN A 80 10.21 6.67 10.16
CA ASN A 80 11.24 6.34 11.18
C ASN A 80 11.44 7.48 12.16
N LEU A 81 11.52 8.71 11.66
CA LEU A 81 11.67 9.87 12.54
C LEU A 81 10.48 10.02 13.49
N GLY A 82 9.25 9.88 13.00
CA GLY A 82 8.05 9.88 13.84
C GLY A 82 8.09 8.76 14.89
N ALA A 83 8.45 7.55 14.49
CA ALA A 83 8.55 6.39 15.36
C ALA A 83 9.61 6.57 16.48
N ARG A 84 10.70 7.30 16.24
CA ARG A 84 11.71 7.64 17.29
C ARG A 84 11.13 8.49 18.42
N PHE A 85 10.15 9.33 18.12
CA PHE A 85 9.50 10.20 19.10
C PHE A 85 8.22 9.61 19.67
N ALA A 86 7.78 8.48 19.19
CA ALA A 86 6.59 7.78 19.63
C ALA A 86 6.83 7.07 20.99
N LYS A 87 5.83 7.17 21.87
CA LYS A 87 5.88 6.57 23.23
C LYS A 87 4.98 5.35 23.35
N GLY A 88 3.97 5.22 22.47
CA GLY A 88 3.04 4.10 22.47
C GLY A 88 3.72 2.76 22.26
N GLU A 89 3.13 1.70 22.77
CA GLU A 89 3.56 0.31 22.57
C GLU A 89 3.36 -0.12 21.11
N ILE A 90 2.36 0.49 20.46
CA ILE A 90 2.01 0.25 19.06
C ILE A 90 2.26 1.51 18.25
N LEU A 91 2.98 1.38 17.15
CA LEU A 91 3.12 2.41 16.13
C LEU A 91 2.04 2.19 15.07
N PHE A 92 1.15 3.16 14.90
CA PHE A 92 0.13 3.13 13.85
C PHE A 92 0.46 4.17 12.77
N PHE A 93 0.88 3.70 11.61
CA PHE A 93 1.21 4.54 10.46
C PHE A 93 -0.03 4.77 9.60
N ILE A 94 -0.28 6.02 9.25
CA ILE A 94 -1.30 6.41 8.25
C ILE A 94 -0.72 7.44 7.30
N ASP A 95 -1.12 7.39 6.03
CA ASP A 95 -0.72 8.41 5.05
C ASP A 95 -1.52 9.71 5.24
N ALA A 96 -0.92 10.82 4.86
CA ALA A 96 -1.52 12.17 4.98
C ALA A 96 -2.74 12.39 4.05
N ASP A 97 -3.03 11.46 3.15
CA ASP A 97 -4.17 11.50 2.23
C ASP A 97 -5.21 10.40 2.51
N VAL A 98 -5.25 9.88 3.75
CA VAL A 98 -6.30 8.98 4.23
C VAL A 98 -7.11 9.61 5.35
N THR A 99 -8.36 9.18 5.53
CA THR A 99 -9.19 9.55 6.68
C THR A 99 -9.59 8.32 7.47
N LEU A 100 -9.55 8.46 8.80
CA LEU A 100 -10.01 7.46 9.75
C LEU A 100 -11.54 7.51 9.90
N ASN A 101 -12.10 6.47 10.49
CA ASN A 101 -13.46 6.43 11.01
C ASN A 101 -13.45 6.05 12.51
N ALA A 102 -14.60 6.14 13.16
CA ALA A 102 -14.72 5.91 14.61
C ALA A 102 -14.27 4.52 15.05
N ALA A 103 -14.34 3.51 14.18
CA ALA A 103 -13.97 2.13 14.51
C ALA A 103 -12.48 1.83 14.29
N THR A 104 -11.75 2.67 13.52
CA THR A 104 -10.39 2.37 13.09
C THR A 104 -9.44 2.16 14.27
N LEU A 105 -9.30 3.16 15.14
CA LEU A 105 -8.35 3.08 16.26
C LEU A 105 -8.74 2.04 17.32
N PRO A 106 -9.99 1.93 17.75
CA PRO A 106 -10.41 0.87 18.66
C PRO A 106 -10.11 -0.54 18.13
N GLN A 107 -10.35 -0.79 16.84
CA GLN A 107 -10.05 -2.09 16.23
C GLN A 107 -8.53 -2.35 16.17
N VAL A 108 -7.71 -1.33 15.90
CA VAL A 108 -6.24 -1.46 15.96
C VAL A 108 -5.80 -1.84 17.37
N ALA A 109 -6.22 -1.10 18.39
CA ALA A 109 -5.83 -1.39 19.77
C ALA A 109 -6.29 -2.79 20.22
N THR A 110 -7.52 -3.17 19.90
CA THR A 110 -8.07 -4.50 20.22
C THR A 110 -7.30 -5.61 19.52
N ALA A 111 -6.89 -5.45 18.27
CA ALA A 111 -6.14 -6.47 17.55
C ALA A 111 -4.82 -6.83 18.26
N PHE A 112 -4.15 -5.86 18.85
CA PHE A 112 -2.88 -6.08 19.57
C PHE A 112 -3.03 -6.65 20.99
N THR A 113 -4.24 -6.96 21.45
CA THR A 113 -4.43 -7.84 22.61
C THR A 113 -4.04 -9.29 22.30
N GLU A 114 -3.92 -9.65 21.00
CA GLU A 114 -3.36 -10.94 20.56
C GLU A 114 -1.83 -10.92 20.77
N PRO A 115 -1.27 -11.75 21.69
CA PRO A 115 0.15 -11.64 22.07
C PRO A 115 1.12 -11.90 20.92
N ASN A 116 0.77 -12.78 19.98
CA ASN A 116 1.64 -13.20 18.88
C ASN A 116 1.50 -12.32 17.63
N LEU A 117 0.67 -11.27 17.68
CA LEU A 117 0.53 -10.34 16.58
C LEU A 117 1.65 -9.30 16.64
N ALA A 118 2.56 -9.35 15.70
CA ALA A 118 3.65 -8.38 15.59
C ALA A 118 3.23 -7.13 14.82
N ALA A 119 2.50 -7.32 13.71
CA ALA A 119 2.03 -6.23 12.86
C ALA A 119 0.65 -6.54 12.26
N LEU A 120 -0.09 -5.49 11.93
CA LEU A 120 -1.31 -5.59 11.15
C LEU A 120 -1.32 -4.58 10.01
N ILE A 121 -2.10 -4.90 8.98
CA ILE A 121 -2.46 -3.97 7.91
C ILE A 121 -3.99 -3.91 7.79
N GLY A 122 -4.49 -2.72 7.47
CA GLY A 122 -5.89 -2.51 7.14
C GLY A 122 -6.16 -2.55 5.63
N SER A 123 -7.22 -1.90 5.20
CA SER A 123 -7.65 -1.80 3.80
C SER A 123 -8.15 -0.39 3.49
N TYR A 124 -8.18 -0.01 2.22
CA TYR A 124 -9.05 1.10 1.83
C TYR A 124 -10.52 0.69 1.92
N ASP A 125 -11.39 1.67 2.17
CA ASP A 125 -12.83 1.49 2.05
C ASP A 125 -13.27 1.45 0.56
N ASP A 126 -14.54 1.17 0.32
CA ASP A 126 -15.13 1.12 -1.02
C ASP A 126 -15.75 2.45 -1.48
N ALA A 127 -15.45 3.54 -0.75
CA ALA A 127 -15.92 4.88 -1.01
C ALA A 127 -14.78 5.89 -1.22
N PRO A 128 -13.98 5.77 -2.31
CA PRO A 128 -12.85 6.65 -2.59
C PRO A 128 -13.22 8.13 -2.57
N GLY A 129 -12.34 8.97 -2.03
CA GLY A 129 -12.62 10.40 -1.86
C GLY A 129 -12.63 11.21 -3.17
N ALA A 130 -11.98 10.75 -4.23
CA ALA A 130 -11.96 11.40 -5.54
C ALA A 130 -12.94 10.73 -6.52
N PRO A 131 -13.81 11.50 -7.23
CA PRO A 131 -14.89 10.94 -8.05
C PRO A 131 -14.48 10.50 -9.45
N ASN A 132 -13.28 10.87 -9.92
CA ASN A 132 -12.86 10.55 -11.28
C ASN A 132 -12.58 9.04 -11.46
N PHE A 133 -12.76 8.54 -12.68
CA PHE A 133 -12.71 7.13 -13.02
C PHE A 133 -11.44 6.42 -12.50
N LEU A 134 -10.26 6.99 -12.72
CA LEU A 134 -9.00 6.34 -12.34
C LEU A 134 -8.80 6.25 -10.83
N ALA A 135 -9.23 7.27 -10.08
CA ALA A 135 -9.19 7.23 -8.62
C ALA A 135 -10.16 6.16 -8.07
N GLN A 136 -11.38 6.09 -8.62
CA GLN A 136 -12.36 5.07 -8.28
C GLN A 136 -11.83 3.67 -8.62
N TYR A 137 -11.33 3.47 -9.84
CA TYR A 137 -10.74 2.21 -10.28
C TYR A 137 -9.60 1.76 -9.36
N LYS A 138 -8.60 2.62 -9.15
CA LYS A 138 -7.40 2.25 -8.38
C LYS A 138 -7.72 1.91 -6.93
N ASN A 139 -8.54 2.71 -6.27
CA ASN A 139 -8.90 2.47 -4.88
C ASN A 139 -9.80 1.25 -4.70
N LEU A 140 -10.81 1.09 -5.56
CA LEU A 140 -11.69 -0.08 -5.50
C LEU A 140 -10.94 -1.37 -5.86
N PHE A 141 -9.98 -1.31 -6.78
CA PHE A 141 -9.14 -2.47 -7.09
C PHE A 141 -8.25 -2.86 -5.90
N HIS A 142 -7.70 -1.87 -5.20
CA HIS A 142 -6.94 -2.10 -3.97
C HIS A 142 -7.84 -2.68 -2.86
N HIS A 143 -9.02 -2.10 -2.66
CA HIS A 143 -10.02 -2.63 -1.72
C HIS A 143 -10.35 -4.09 -2.07
N TYR A 144 -10.71 -4.39 -3.32
CA TYR A 144 -10.99 -5.75 -3.77
C TYR A 144 -9.84 -6.71 -3.47
N THR A 145 -8.61 -6.31 -3.78
CA THR A 145 -7.41 -7.11 -3.54
C THR A 145 -7.26 -7.47 -2.07
N HIS A 146 -7.41 -6.50 -1.16
CA HIS A 146 -7.33 -6.74 0.28
C HIS A 146 -8.52 -7.55 0.79
N GLN A 147 -9.75 -7.26 0.36
CA GLN A 147 -10.95 -8.00 0.81
C GLN A 147 -10.94 -9.47 0.36
N THR A 148 -10.24 -9.80 -0.74
CA THR A 148 -10.13 -11.17 -1.28
C THR A 148 -8.81 -11.86 -0.98
N ALA A 149 -7.86 -11.19 -0.32
CA ALA A 149 -6.59 -11.77 0.11
C ALA A 149 -6.76 -12.69 1.34
N ALA A 150 -5.73 -13.50 1.61
CA ALA A 150 -5.62 -14.22 2.87
C ALA A 150 -5.45 -13.23 4.04
N GLU A 151 -5.85 -13.63 5.24
CA GLU A 151 -5.65 -12.81 6.44
C GLU A 151 -4.19 -12.81 6.90
N GLU A 152 -3.46 -13.89 6.69
CA GLU A 152 -2.01 -13.92 6.90
C GLU A 152 -1.34 -13.15 5.77
N ALA A 153 -0.78 -11.98 6.08
CA ALA A 153 -0.16 -11.10 5.11
C ALA A 153 1.35 -11.36 5.00
N SER A 154 1.89 -11.15 3.81
CA SER A 154 3.31 -11.26 3.50
C SER A 154 4.01 -9.90 3.41
N THR A 155 3.24 -8.81 3.39
CA THR A 155 3.74 -7.44 3.26
C THR A 155 3.22 -6.57 4.40
N PHE A 156 3.94 -5.51 4.73
CA PHE A 156 3.40 -4.42 5.53
C PHE A 156 2.76 -3.37 4.60
N TRP A 157 1.94 -2.46 5.14
CA TRP A 157 1.30 -1.41 4.35
C TRP A 157 1.24 -0.09 5.12
N GLY A 158 2.06 0.87 4.71
CA GLY A 158 2.29 2.12 5.43
C GLY A 158 1.11 3.10 5.43
N ALA A 159 0.12 2.93 4.55
CA ALA A 159 -1.03 3.83 4.50
C ALA A 159 -2.10 3.54 5.57
N CYS A 160 -2.11 2.32 6.13
CA CYS A 160 -2.92 1.92 7.29
C CYS A 160 -2.29 0.64 7.87
N GLY A 161 -1.17 0.78 8.55
CA GLY A 161 -0.43 -0.33 9.13
C GLY A 161 0.00 -0.04 10.55
N ALA A 162 -0.14 -1.02 11.44
CA ALA A 162 0.32 -0.90 12.81
C ALA A 162 1.28 -2.04 13.16
N ILE A 163 2.23 -1.75 14.05
CA ILE A 163 3.29 -2.68 14.44
C ILE A 163 3.68 -2.44 15.89
N ARG A 164 4.06 -3.48 16.62
CA ARG A 164 4.67 -3.35 17.94
C ARG A 164 5.96 -2.54 17.83
N ARG A 165 6.13 -1.54 18.69
CA ARG A 165 7.25 -0.62 18.62
C ARG A 165 8.61 -1.30 18.87
N ASP A 166 8.67 -2.27 19.76
CA ASP A 166 9.85 -3.09 20.00
C ASP A 166 10.25 -3.90 18.78
N VAL A 167 9.31 -4.61 18.17
CA VAL A 167 9.51 -5.35 16.91
C VAL A 167 9.94 -4.43 15.77
N PHE A 168 9.33 -3.24 15.66
CA PHE A 168 9.71 -2.27 14.62
C PHE A 168 11.19 -1.88 14.71
N TRP A 169 11.68 -1.65 15.91
CA TRP A 169 13.10 -1.28 16.10
C TRP A 169 14.03 -2.48 16.06
N GLU A 170 13.60 -3.64 16.48
CA GLU A 170 14.37 -4.89 16.34
C GLU A 170 14.67 -5.20 14.86
N ILE A 171 13.68 -4.98 13.99
CA ILE A 171 13.82 -5.14 12.53
C ILE A 171 14.60 -3.98 11.87
N GLY A 172 14.88 -2.88 12.60
CA GLY A 172 15.60 -1.71 12.10
C GLY A 172 14.72 -0.66 11.42
N GLY A 173 13.39 -0.71 11.57
CA GLY A 173 12.46 0.24 10.97
C GLY A 173 12.33 0.13 9.45
N PHE A 174 11.86 1.18 8.79
CA PHE A 174 11.84 1.26 7.33
C PHE A 174 13.25 1.49 6.76
N ASP A 175 13.53 0.91 5.59
CA ASP A 175 14.79 1.17 4.88
C ASP A 175 14.81 2.60 4.31
N GLU A 176 15.66 3.46 4.87
CA GLU A 176 15.79 4.86 4.49
C GLU A 176 16.46 5.06 3.11
N GLY A 177 16.94 4.02 2.48
CA GLY A 177 17.39 4.02 1.10
C GLY A 177 16.27 4.32 0.09
N TYR A 178 15.01 4.05 0.47
CA TYR A 178 13.84 4.45 -0.33
C TYR A 178 13.50 5.92 -0.11
N ARG A 179 14.05 6.78 -0.97
CA ARG A 179 13.89 8.26 -0.89
C ARG A 179 12.56 8.78 -1.46
N TYR A 180 11.79 7.96 -2.15
CA TYR A 180 10.49 8.28 -2.73
C TYR A 180 9.45 7.27 -2.24
N PRO A 181 8.14 7.62 -2.25
CA PRO A 181 7.09 6.64 -2.00
C PRO A 181 7.24 5.46 -2.96
N SER A 182 7.55 4.26 -2.46
CA SER A 182 7.92 3.11 -3.29
C SER A 182 7.39 1.82 -2.67
N VAL A 183 8.29 0.90 -2.36
CA VAL A 183 8.00 -0.41 -1.79
C VAL A 183 8.65 -0.59 -0.41
N GLU A 184 8.93 0.50 0.26
CA GLU A 184 9.56 0.51 1.60
C GLU A 184 8.74 -0.26 2.64
N ASP A 185 7.43 -0.24 2.49
CA ASP A 185 6.49 -0.97 3.36
C ASP A 185 6.43 -2.47 3.01
N ILE A 186 6.46 -2.82 1.74
CA ILE A 186 6.58 -4.21 1.27
C ILE A 186 7.89 -4.83 1.76
N GLU A 187 8.98 -4.08 1.65
CA GLU A 187 10.32 -4.48 2.10
C GLU A 187 10.35 -4.74 3.61
N LEU A 188 9.78 -3.85 4.42
CA LEU A 188 9.61 -4.06 5.85
C LEU A 188 8.84 -5.35 6.14
N GLY A 189 7.75 -5.60 5.38
CA GLY A 189 6.95 -6.82 5.50
C GLY A 189 7.79 -8.08 5.24
N TYR A 190 8.63 -8.07 4.22
CA TYR A 190 9.52 -9.21 3.91
C TYR A 190 10.54 -9.46 5.02
N ARG A 191 11.13 -8.41 5.61
CA ARG A 191 12.03 -8.57 6.77
C ARG A 191 11.31 -9.12 7.99
N LEU A 192 10.09 -8.66 8.28
CA LEU A 192 9.27 -9.19 9.37
C LEU A 192 8.98 -10.68 9.17
N LYS A 193 8.57 -11.08 7.98
CA LYS A 193 8.27 -12.50 7.69
C LYS A 193 9.50 -13.38 7.79
N ARG A 194 10.66 -12.94 7.30
CA ARG A 194 11.94 -13.67 7.42
C ARG A 194 12.40 -13.83 8.87
N ALA A 195 12.12 -12.85 9.71
CA ALA A 195 12.38 -12.93 11.14
C ALA A 195 11.35 -13.77 11.92
N GLY A 196 10.36 -14.36 11.22
CA GLY A 196 9.32 -15.20 11.84
C GLY A 196 8.15 -14.45 12.44
N TYR A 197 8.09 -13.14 12.25
CA TYR A 197 6.99 -12.32 12.76
C TYR A 197 5.69 -12.51 11.97
N ARG A 198 4.58 -12.43 12.69
CA ARG A 198 3.24 -12.55 12.12
C ARG A 198 2.70 -11.18 11.74
N ILE A 199 2.25 -11.05 10.49
CA ILE A 199 1.55 -9.88 9.96
C ILE A 199 0.12 -10.33 9.60
N ARG A 200 -0.90 -9.59 10.04
CA ARG A 200 -2.29 -9.93 9.73
C ARG A 200 -3.01 -8.80 9.01
N LEU A 201 -3.74 -9.17 7.95
CA LEU A 201 -4.67 -8.28 7.26
C LEU A 201 -6.02 -8.28 7.98
N TYR A 202 -6.37 -7.14 8.58
CA TYR A 202 -7.68 -6.91 9.17
C TYR A 202 -8.58 -6.19 8.17
N LYS A 203 -9.41 -6.94 7.47
CA LYS A 203 -10.30 -6.46 6.40
C LYS A 203 -11.34 -5.45 6.90
N SER A 204 -11.68 -5.50 8.18
CA SER A 204 -12.61 -4.57 8.85
C SER A 204 -11.98 -3.24 9.23
N ILE A 205 -10.64 -3.17 9.38
CA ILE A 205 -9.94 -1.91 9.63
C ILE A 205 -9.80 -1.19 8.30
N GLN A 206 -10.69 -0.23 8.06
CA GLN A 206 -10.75 0.47 6.78
C GLN A 206 -10.52 1.96 6.94
N VAL A 207 -9.82 2.54 5.98
CA VAL A 207 -9.56 3.97 5.86
C VAL A 207 -9.97 4.46 4.47
N LYS A 208 -10.45 5.70 4.38
CA LYS A 208 -10.81 6.31 3.10
C LYS A 208 -9.60 6.98 2.48
N HIS A 209 -9.30 6.67 1.22
CA HIS A 209 -8.22 7.30 0.47
C HIS A 209 -8.72 8.49 -0.34
N LEU A 210 -8.05 9.61 -0.22
CA LEU A 210 -8.47 10.89 -0.80
C LEU A 210 -7.78 11.21 -2.13
N LYS A 211 -6.75 10.44 -2.49
CA LYS A 211 -5.89 10.73 -3.64
C LYS A 211 -6.65 10.72 -4.94
N ARG A 212 -6.49 11.80 -5.70
CA ARG A 212 -6.95 11.88 -7.08
C ARG A 212 -5.87 11.34 -8.01
N TRP A 213 -6.21 10.34 -8.80
CA TRP A 213 -5.33 9.74 -9.78
C TRP A 213 -5.66 10.24 -11.19
N GLU A 214 -4.67 10.76 -11.89
CA GLU A 214 -4.70 11.05 -13.31
C GLU A 214 -3.87 9.99 -14.06
N ALA A 215 -4.10 9.80 -15.36
CA ALA A 215 -3.46 8.71 -16.12
C ALA A 215 -1.94 8.72 -16.00
N LEU A 216 -1.30 9.88 -16.22
CA LEU A 216 0.15 9.98 -16.17
C LEU A 216 0.70 9.79 -14.75
N SER A 217 0.06 10.37 -13.73
CA SER A 217 0.49 10.23 -12.34
C SER A 217 0.32 8.79 -11.84
N LEU A 218 -0.75 8.11 -12.24
CA LEU A 218 -0.98 6.71 -11.92
C LEU A 218 0.06 5.81 -12.58
N LEU A 219 0.29 5.95 -13.88
CA LEU A 219 1.30 5.18 -14.62
C LEU A 219 2.70 5.38 -14.05
N ARG A 220 3.07 6.63 -13.77
CA ARG A 220 4.37 6.94 -13.17
C ARG A 220 4.54 6.25 -11.82
N ALA A 221 3.52 6.31 -10.96
CA ALA A 221 3.56 5.69 -9.64
C ALA A 221 3.61 4.16 -9.74
N GLU A 222 2.75 3.55 -10.56
CA GLU A 222 2.67 2.11 -10.69
C GLU A 222 3.91 1.51 -11.36
N PHE A 223 4.46 2.17 -12.37
CA PHE A 223 5.60 1.65 -13.12
C PHE A 223 6.93 1.91 -12.39
N PHE A 224 7.24 3.19 -12.10
CA PHE A 224 8.57 3.57 -11.61
C PHE A 224 8.72 3.47 -10.10
N TYR A 225 7.65 3.70 -9.34
CA TYR A 225 7.74 3.72 -7.87
C TYR A 225 7.20 2.44 -7.23
N ARG A 226 6.53 1.57 -8.00
CA ARG A 226 6.03 0.30 -7.47
C ARG A 226 6.56 -0.91 -8.23
N ALA A 227 6.23 -1.09 -9.51
CA ALA A 227 6.52 -2.33 -10.22
C ALA A 227 8.03 -2.58 -10.43
N LEU A 228 8.80 -1.57 -10.85
CA LEU A 228 10.26 -1.70 -11.02
C LEU A 228 10.96 -2.00 -9.68
N PRO A 229 10.80 -1.18 -8.60
CA PRO A 229 11.46 -1.47 -7.33
C PRO A 229 10.99 -2.80 -6.70
N TRP A 230 9.72 -3.16 -6.87
CA TRP A 230 9.23 -4.45 -6.37
C TRP A 230 9.84 -5.62 -7.11
N THR A 231 10.06 -5.51 -8.43
CA THR A 231 10.77 -6.54 -9.19
C THR A 231 12.21 -6.72 -8.70
N GLU A 232 12.93 -5.62 -8.48
CA GLU A 232 14.29 -5.65 -7.92
C GLU A 232 14.29 -6.30 -6.52
N LEU A 233 13.31 -5.96 -5.67
CA LEU A 233 13.12 -6.54 -4.34
C LEU A 233 12.86 -8.06 -4.41
N ILE A 234 11.99 -8.52 -5.33
CA ILE A 234 11.70 -9.95 -5.54
C ILE A 234 12.98 -10.73 -5.90
N TRP A 235 13.80 -10.20 -6.80
CA TRP A 235 15.06 -10.85 -7.21
C TRP A 235 16.12 -10.80 -6.10
N ARG A 236 16.26 -9.67 -5.41
CA ARG A 236 17.19 -9.49 -4.28
C ARG A 236 16.88 -10.50 -3.17
N ASP A 237 15.63 -10.59 -2.79
CA ASP A 237 15.18 -11.36 -1.64
C ASP A 237 14.75 -12.79 -2.00
N ARG A 238 14.65 -13.11 -3.31
CA ARG A 238 14.16 -14.39 -3.85
C ARG A 238 12.76 -14.76 -3.35
N GLU A 239 11.93 -13.77 -3.07
CA GLU A 239 10.60 -13.91 -2.50
C GLU A 239 9.53 -13.80 -3.60
N PHE A 240 9.10 -14.95 -4.17
CA PHE A 240 8.00 -15.04 -5.13
C PHE A 240 6.67 -15.32 -4.41
N VAL A 241 6.18 -14.35 -3.67
CA VAL A 241 4.95 -14.50 -2.89
C VAL A 241 3.74 -14.69 -3.81
N ASN A 242 2.82 -15.62 -3.45
CA ASN A 242 1.56 -15.81 -4.17
C ASN A 242 0.40 -15.12 -3.42
N ASP A 243 0.53 -13.82 -3.21
CA ASP A 243 -0.42 -13.02 -2.46
C ASP A 243 -0.69 -11.66 -3.14
N LEU A 244 -1.75 -10.99 -2.75
CA LEU A 244 -2.15 -9.66 -3.23
C LEU A 244 -2.13 -9.57 -4.78
N ASN A 245 -1.29 -8.70 -5.32
CA ASN A 245 -1.16 -8.47 -6.76
C ASN A 245 -0.30 -9.52 -7.50
N LEU A 246 0.39 -10.40 -6.77
CA LEU A 246 1.26 -11.44 -7.33
C LEU A 246 0.58 -12.82 -7.42
N LYS A 247 -0.75 -12.90 -7.25
CA LYS A 247 -1.53 -14.12 -7.36
C LYS A 247 -1.32 -14.81 -8.72
N LEU A 248 -1.39 -16.14 -8.73
CA LEU A 248 -1.26 -16.93 -9.96
C LEU A 248 -2.21 -16.44 -11.09
N SER A 249 -3.45 -16.07 -10.75
CA SER A 249 -4.41 -15.51 -11.71
C SER A 249 -3.90 -14.24 -12.39
N SER A 250 -3.23 -13.35 -11.64
CA SER A 250 -2.63 -12.13 -12.19
C SER A 250 -1.46 -12.45 -13.15
N ARG A 251 -0.63 -13.43 -12.80
CA ARG A 251 0.48 -13.90 -13.66
C ARG A 251 -0.03 -14.51 -14.97
N ILE A 252 -1.08 -15.34 -14.90
CA ILE A 252 -1.72 -15.92 -16.10
C ILE A 252 -2.35 -14.79 -16.93
N SER A 253 -3.06 -13.85 -16.32
CA SER A 253 -3.65 -12.70 -17.03
C SER A 253 -2.60 -11.88 -17.77
N LEU A 254 -1.43 -11.69 -17.16
CA LEU A 254 -0.30 -11.03 -17.80
C LEU A 254 0.16 -11.78 -19.06
N ILE A 255 0.36 -13.09 -18.99
CA ILE A 255 0.74 -13.92 -20.14
C ILE A 255 -0.31 -13.85 -21.24
N LEU A 256 -1.60 -14.00 -20.91
CA LEU A 256 -2.70 -13.90 -21.86
C LEU A 256 -2.77 -12.51 -22.52
N THR A 257 -2.48 -11.44 -21.76
CA THR A 257 -2.50 -10.07 -22.29
C THR A 257 -1.38 -9.85 -23.30
N TYR A 258 -0.18 -10.35 -23.07
CA TYR A 258 0.93 -10.28 -24.04
C TYR A 258 0.66 -11.18 -25.25
N GLY A 259 0.10 -12.38 -25.06
CA GLY A 259 -0.37 -13.23 -26.14
C GLY A 259 -1.40 -12.53 -27.02
N LEU A 260 -2.38 -11.85 -26.40
CA LEU A 260 -3.38 -11.06 -27.11
C LEU A 260 -2.74 -9.91 -27.90
N LEU A 261 -1.80 -9.18 -27.30
CA LEU A 261 -1.08 -8.10 -27.99
C LEU A 261 -0.35 -8.61 -29.22
N VAL A 262 0.38 -9.73 -29.12
CA VAL A 262 1.08 -10.35 -30.25
C VAL A 262 0.11 -10.77 -31.33
N THR A 263 -1.00 -11.43 -30.99
CA THR A 263 -2.00 -11.84 -31.96
C THR A 263 -2.69 -10.66 -32.63
N LEU A 264 -2.94 -9.56 -31.91
CA LEU A 264 -3.51 -8.33 -32.49
C LEU A 264 -2.55 -7.66 -33.48
N VAL A 265 -1.26 -7.63 -33.20
CA VAL A 265 -0.24 -7.08 -34.12
C VAL A 265 -0.09 -7.95 -35.39
N THR A 266 -0.36 -9.25 -35.29
CA THR A 266 -0.23 -10.23 -36.40
C THR A 266 -1.56 -10.58 -37.06
N LEU A 267 -2.63 -9.81 -36.83
CA LEU A 267 -3.98 -10.05 -37.37
C LEU A 267 -4.10 -10.01 -38.92
N TRP A 268 -3.07 -9.51 -39.61
CA TRP A 268 -3.00 -9.66 -41.08
C TRP A 268 -3.07 -11.13 -41.52
N TRP A 269 -2.77 -12.08 -40.64
CA TRP A 269 -3.06 -13.48 -40.86
C TRP A 269 -4.36 -13.86 -40.13
N TRP A 270 -5.47 -13.86 -40.87
CA TRP A 270 -6.86 -14.00 -40.38
C TRP A 270 -7.11 -15.20 -39.42
N PRO A 271 -6.41 -16.41 -39.51
CA PRO A 271 -6.65 -17.48 -38.57
C PRO A 271 -6.32 -17.06 -37.10
N LEU A 272 -5.45 -16.07 -36.89
CA LEU A 272 -5.14 -15.56 -35.56
C LEU A 272 -6.30 -14.79 -34.90
N ALA A 273 -7.32 -14.38 -35.66
CA ALA A 273 -8.52 -13.75 -35.10
C ALA A 273 -9.25 -14.68 -34.11
N GLY A 274 -9.32 -15.97 -34.40
CA GLY A 274 -9.87 -16.98 -33.48
C GLY A 274 -9.04 -17.11 -32.19
N VAL A 275 -7.69 -17.08 -32.31
CA VAL A 275 -6.79 -17.12 -31.16
C VAL A 275 -6.95 -15.86 -30.31
N ALA A 276 -6.95 -14.67 -30.92
CA ALA A 276 -7.18 -13.41 -30.23
C ALA A 276 -8.52 -13.39 -29.46
N GLY A 277 -9.59 -13.88 -30.11
CA GLY A 277 -10.91 -14.05 -29.47
C GLY A 277 -10.84 -14.98 -28.24
N GLY A 278 -10.18 -16.13 -28.37
CA GLY A 278 -10.00 -17.08 -27.26
C GLY A 278 -9.22 -16.49 -26.10
N LEU A 279 -8.12 -15.76 -26.37
CA LEU A 279 -7.32 -15.08 -25.34
C LEU A 279 -8.12 -13.97 -24.64
N ALA A 280 -8.90 -13.18 -25.39
CA ALA A 280 -9.76 -12.14 -24.81
C ALA A 280 -10.86 -12.75 -23.91
N ILE A 281 -11.51 -13.84 -24.36
CA ILE A 281 -12.50 -14.57 -23.55
C ILE A 281 -11.84 -15.14 -22.29
N GLY A 282 -10.65 -15.73 -22.41
CA GLY A 282 -9.90 -16.24 -21.27
C GLY A 282 -9.57 -15.14 -20.25
N LEU A 283 -9.15 -13.96 -20.71
CA LEU A 283 -8.91 -12.79 -19.86
C LEU A 283 -10.18 -12.31 -19.15
N LEU A 284 -11.31 -12.23 -19.87
CA LEU A 284 -12.59 -11.85 -19.29
C LEU A 284 -13.04 -12.87 -18.24
N TRP A 285 -12.94 -14.15 -18.53
CA TRP A 285 -13.34 -15.22 -17.62
C TRP A 285 -12.47 -15.25 -16.35
N LEU A 286 -11.15 -15.17 -16.51
CA LEU A 286 -10.20 -15.22 -15.37
C LEU A 286 -10.38 -14.01 -14.44
N ASN A 287 -10.71 -12.84 -15.00
CA ASN A 287 -10.89 -11.60 -14.24
C ASN A 287 -12.38 -11.26 -13.99
N TRP A 288 -13.30 -12.18 -14.29
CA TRP A 288 -14.74 -12.00 -14.07
C TRP A 288 -15.09 -11.57 -12.63
N PRO A 289 -14.49 -12.15 -11.57
CA PRO A 289 -14.77 -11.72 -10.19
C PRO A 289 -14.47 -10.23 -9.96
N VAL A 290 -13.40 -9.69 -10.56
CA VAL A 290 -13.03 -8.27 -10.50
C VAL A 290 -14.08 -7.42 -11.20
N TYR A 291 -14.48 -7.78 -12.44
CA TYR A 291 -15.47 -7.01 -13.20
C TYR A 291 -16.86 -7.05 -12.56
N ARG A 292 -17.24 -8.21 -12.00
CA ARG A 292 -18.47 -8.36 -11.21
C ARG A 292 -18.47 -7.44 -9.99
N PHE A 293 -17.34 -7.36 -9.26
CA PHE A 293 -17.19 -6.45 -8.14
C PHE A 293 -17.36 -4.99 -8.56
N PHE A 294 -16.70 -4.54 -9.63
CA PHE A 294 -16.88 -3.19 -10.14
C PHE A 294 -18.32 -2.90 -10.57
N HIS A 295 -18.96 -3.85 -11.22
CA HIS A 295 -20.38 -3.75 -11.57
C HIS A 295 -21.26 -3.56 -10.33
N GLN A 296 -21.05 -4.34 -9.29
CA GLN A 296 -21.81 -4.23 -8.05
C GLN A 296 -21.58 -2.89 -7.34
N LYS A 297 -20.38 -2.33 -7.40
CA LYS A 297 -20.02 -1.08 -6.70
C LYS A 297 -20.34 0.19 -7.49
N ARG A 298 -20.28 0.16 -8.83
CA ARG A 298 -20.36 1.37 -9.68
C ARG A 298 -21.23 1.19 -10.95
N GLY A 299 -21.85 0.04 -11.12
CA GLY A 299 -22.72 -0.25 -12.25
C GLY A 299 -22.02 -0.73 -13.51
N PHE A 300 -22.83 -1.06 -14.51
CA PHE A 300 -22.40 -1.73 -15.74
C PHE A 300 -21.36 -0.92 -16.54
N TRP A 301 -21.62 0.36 -16.78
CA TRP A 301 -20.75 1.20 -17.60
C TRP A 301 -19.37 1.38 -16.99
N PHE A 302 -19.31 1.53 -15.68
CA PHE A 302 -18.02 1.60 -14.98
C PHE A 302 -17.24 0.28 -15.13
N ALA A 303 -17.88 -0.86 -14.91
CA ALA A 303 -17.25 -2.17 -15.07
C ALA A 303 -16.74 -2.37 -16.51
N LEU A 304 -17.50 -1.98 -17.51
CA LEU A 304 -17.09 -2.06 -18.92
C LEU A 304 -15.83 -1.21 -19.19
N CYS A 305 -15.79 0.01 -18.68
CA CYS A 305 -14.62 0.89 -18.83
C CYS A 305 -13.38 0.37 -18.07
N THR A 306 -13.56 -0.45 -17.02
CA THR A 306 -12.41 -1.02 -16.29
C THR A 306 -11.70 -2.11 -17.07
N ILE A 307 -12.35 -2.81 -18.00
CA ILE A 307 -11.76 -3.92 -18.76
C ILE A 307 -10.49 -3.49 -19.52
N PRO A 308 -10.54 -2.50 -20.43
CA PRO A 308 -9.34 -2.10 -21.17
C PRO A 308 -8.25 -1.53 -20.26
N TRP A 309 -8.64 -0.79 -19.20
CA TRP A 309 -7.68 -0.25 -18.25
C TRP A 309 -7.01 -1.36 -17.43
N HIS A 310 -7.75 -2.41 -17.03
CA HIS A 310 -7.21 -3.56 -16.31
C HIS A 310 -6.27 -4.40 -17.18
N TRP A 311 -6.57 -4.57 -18.47
CA TRP A 311 -5.66 -5.22 -19.41
C TRP A 311 -4.38 -4.39 -19.62
N PHE A 312 -4.53 -3.07 -19.71
CA PHE A 312 -3.39 -2.16 -19.76
C PHE A 312 -2.55 -2.22 -18.48
N TYR A 313 -3.18 -2.42 -17.31
CA TYR A 313 -2.46 -2.69 -16.07
C TYR A 313 -1.54 -3.92 -16.19
N PHE A 314 -1.99 -5.04 -16.76
CA PHE A 314 -1.14 -6.19 -16.99
C PHE A 314 -0.01 -5.91 -17.98
N LEU A 315 -0.24 -5.12 -19.04
CA LEU A 315 0.79 -4.75 -20.01
C LEU A 315 1.93 -3.97 -19.33
N TYR A 316 1.62 -2.87 -18.66
CA TYR A 316 2.72 -2.08 -18.06
C TYR A 316 3.37 -2.77 -16.87
N SER A 317 2.65 -3.61 -16.12
CA SER A 317 3.22 -4.38 -15.03
C SER A 317 4.19 -5.45 -15.53
N GLY A 318 3.84 -6.14 -16.63
CA GLY A 318 4.73 -7.11 -17.27
C GLY A 318 5.97 -6.47 -17.88
N LEU A 319 5.81 -5.30 -18.53
CA LEU A 319 6.94 -4.53 -19.05
C LEU A 319 7.89 -4.09 -17.92
N ALA A 320 7.34 -3.58 -16.82
CA ALA A 320 8.13 -3.20 -15.66
C ALA A 320 8.87 -4.42 -15.05
N PHE A 321 8.19 -5.57 -14.98
CA PHE A 321 8.82 -6.80 -14.50
C PHE A 321 9.97 -7.25 -15.42
N ALA A 322 9.79 -7.22 -16.73
CA ALA A 322 10.84 -7.57 -17.69
C ALA A 322 12.05 -6.63 -17.61
N ILE A 323 11.78 -5.30 -17.57
CA ILE A 323 12.83 -4.29 -17.45
C ILE A 323 13.54 -4.39 -16.09
N GLY A 324 12.81 -4.53 -14.99
CA GLY A 324 13.38 -4.68 -13.66
C GLY A 324 14.25 -5.93 -13.52
N THR A 325 13.80 -7.05 -14.10
CA THR A 325 14.56 -8.30 -14.16
C THR A 325 15.86 -8.11 -14.94
N MET A 326 15.77 -7.55 -16.14
CA MET A 326 16.96 -7.28 -16.98
C MET A 326 17.94 -6.35 -16.25
N ARG A 327 17.46 -5.26 -15.67
CA ARG A 327 18.27 -4.30 -14.90
C ARG A 327 18.96 -4.97 -13.72
N TYR A 328 18.23 -5.78 -12.94
CA TYR A 328 18.79 -6.50 -11.81
C TYR A 328 19.95 -7.41 -12.24
N HIS A 329 19.75 -8.24 -13.27
CA HIS A 329 20.79 -9.17 -13.73
C HIS A 329 21.97 -8.45 -14.37
N LEU A 330 21.77 -7.38 -15.15
CA LEU A 330 22.87 -6.60 -15.72
C LEU A 330 23.72 -5.93 -14.63
N LEU A 331 23.10 -5.34 -13.61
CA LEU A 331 23.83 -4.72 -12.51
C LEU A 331 24.65 -5.74 -11.70
N HIS A 332 24.14 -6.98 -11.54
CA HIS A 332 24.86 -8.06 -10.83
C HIS A 332 25.90 -8.75 -11.71
N TRP A 333 25.76 -8.71 -13.04
CA TRP A 333 26.75 -9.29 -13.96
C TRP A 333 27.95 -8.37 -14.15
N PHE A 334 27.72 -7.06 -14.24
CA PHE A 334 28.77 -6.06 -14.50
C PHE A 334 29.16 -5.25 -13.24
N GLY A 335 28.50 -5.47 -12.09
CA GLY A 335 28.86 -4.84 -10.83
C GLY A 335 30.20 -5.36 -10.30
N PRO A 336 30.96 -4.57 -9.55
CA PRO A 336 32.17 -5.02 -8.92
C PRO A 336 31.84 -6.22 -8.02
N THR A 337 32.50 -7.35 -8.26
CA THR A 337 32.47 -8.49 -7.35
C THR A 337 32.89 -7.98 -5.97
N SER A 338 31.95 -7.90 -5.02
CA SER A 338 32.29 -7.64 -3.64
C SER A 338 33.13 -8.82 -3.18
N THR A 339 34.44 -8.66 -3.17
CA THR A 339 35.34 -9.55 -2.47
C THR A 339 34.94 -9.52 -1.00
N ALA A 340 34.29 -10.61 -0.57
CA ALA A 340 34.09 -10.90 0.83
C ALA A 340 35.48 -10.93 1.50
N SER A 341 35.66 -10.05 2.46
CA SER A 341 36.72 -10.14 3.45
C SER A 341 36.08 -9.99 4.82
#